data_5ea506caf58eb5cb11dffbca9b5eb259
#
_entry.id   5ea506caf58eb5cb11dffbca9b5eb259
#
_cell.length_a   1.000
_cell.length_b   1.000
_cell.length_c   1.000
_cell.angle_alpha   90.00
_cell.angle_beta   90.00
_cell.angle_gamma   90.00
#
_symmetry.space_group_name_H-M   'P 1'
#
loop_
_entity.id
_entity.type
_entity.pdbx_description
1 polymer ?
#
loop_
_entity_poly.entity_id
_entity_poly.type
_entity_poly.pdbx_seq_one_letter_code
_entity_poly.pdbx_strand_id
1 'polypeptide(L)'
;MIKMTLYPKLELTWIGKGNESSIEPRILLHDPSKDYGDPNSENMLIHGDNLLALKALEQQYTGQVKCIYIDPPYNTGEAFEHYDDNLEHSIWLGLMYQRLQILKNLLSEDGVLFVQLNDDEMNYCKVMLDEIFGRGNFVNIISLFTKVSAGASGGGEDKKLKKNMEYILVYSKNMSSLKAFKPIFKNTPLMKYIANMKEEGKSYKYTNVLTKCEDIQPFKTIKDGSGEDIEIFKVESYEIKTINQLSKEENITQEEVYQKYFDKVMTTTNAQTSIRTRVWDATDSENNMYMISYVPRSGKNKGEKVNLYFMGKQKVLLIWLRDTAERNGKMIYKKERIGTYWDGFSWINVNKEGGVSFSGGKKPEQLIQRVLEMTTEPGDLVLDSFLGSGTTAAVAHKMGRKYIGVELGNHCYTLCNPR
;
A
#
# COMPACT_ATOMS: atom_id res chain seq x y z
N MET A 1 -16.32 45.82 1.93
CA MET A 1 -15.11 45.44 2.73
C MET A 1 -15.22 43.96 3.06
N ILE A 2 -14.58 43.09 2.27
CA ILE A 2 -14.55 41.64 2.51
C ILE A 2 -13.55 41.45 3.65
N LYS A 3 -14.02 41.02 4.82
CA LYS A 3 -13.14 40.57 5.91
C LYS A 3 -12.45 39.29 5.41
N MET A 4 -11.22 39.41 4.92
CA MET A 4 -10.32 38.26 4.83
C MET A 4 -10.09 37.75 6.25
N THR A 5 -10.71 36.64 6.59
CA THR A 5 -10.38 35.93 7.82
C THR A 5 -8.99 35.32 7.57
N LEU A 6 -7.97 35.95 8.11
CA LEU A 6 -6.61 35.39 8.19
C LEU A 6 -6.69 34.18 9.13
N TYR A 7 -6.89 33.00 8.59
CA TYR A 7 -6.64 31.77 9.34
C TYR A 7 -5.12 31.71 9.60
N PRO A 8 -4.68 31.46 10.83
CA PRO A 8 -3.26 31.29 11.11
C PRO A 8 -2.73 30.14 10.28
N LYS A 9 -1.84 30.43 9.32
CA LYS A 9 -1.19 29.47 8.44
C LYS A 9 0.08 28.99 9.13
N LEU A 10 0.23 27.67 9.34
CA LEU A 10 1.50 27.10 9.74
C LEU A 10 2.44 27.17 8.54
N GLU A 11 3.60 27.78 8.72
CA GLU A 11 4.63 27.92 7.70
C GLU A 11 5.98 27.54 8.27
N LEU A 12 6.74 26.73 7.52
CA LEU A 12 8.13 26.45 7.80
C LEU A 12 8.99 27.52 7.10
N THR A 13 9.85 28.21 7.84
CA THR A 13 10.76 29.19 7.28
C THR A 13 12.22 28.74 7.46
N TRP A 14 13.06 29.06 6.51
CA TRP A 14 14.50 28.81 6.54
C TRP A 14 15.26 29.93 5.78
N ILE A 15 16.58 30.00 5.98
CA ILE A 15 17.42 30.97 5.28
C ILE A 15 17.38 30.64 3.78
N GLY A 16 16.94 31.61 2.98
CA GLY A 16 16.86 31.50 1.52
C GLY A 16 15.46 31.14 0.97
N LYS A 17 14.47 30.81 1.82
CA LYS A 17 13.10 30.60 1.35
C LYS A 17 12.55 31.89 0.71
N GLY A 18 11.99 31.78 -0.49
CA GLY A 18 11.43 32.88 -1.26
C GLY A 18 12.48 33.68 -2.07
N ASN A 19 13.75 33.27 -1.98
CA ASN A 19 14.86 33.84 -2.78
C ASN A 19 15.38 32.81 -3.81
N GLU A 20 14.53 31.87 -4.21
CA GLU A 20 14.91 30.86 -5.18
C GLU A 20 15.26 31.52 -6.52
N SER A 21 16.39 31.11 -7.10
CA SER A 21 16.80 31.59 -8.42
C SER A 21 15.80 31.16 -9.48
N SER A 22 15.45 32.10 -10.38
CA SER A 22 14.65 31.76 -11.56
C SER A 22 15.41 30.73 -12.41
N ILE A 23 14.81 29.60 -12.65
CA ILE A 23 15.39 28.57 -13.50
C ILE A 23 15.06 28.91 -14.95
N GLU A 24 16.10 29.12 -15.77
CA GLU A 24 15.92 29.28 -17.21
C GLU A 24 15.35 28.01 -17.83
N PRO A 25 14.47 28.13 -18.84
CA PRO A 25 13.98 26.96 -19.58
C PRO A 25 15.14 26.16 -20.16
N ARG A 26 15.07 24.84 -20.00
CA ARG A 26 16.02 23.88 -20.57
C ARG A 26 15.29 22.94 -21.51
N ILE A 27 16.04 22.34 -22.42
CA ILE A 27 15.55 21.30 -23.31
C ILE A 27 16.28 20.00 -22.99
N LEU A 28 15.58 18.88 -23.15
CA LEU A 28 16.19 17.56 -23.11
C LEU A 28 16.81 17.26 -24.47
N LEU A 29 18.05 16.82 -24.48
CA LEU A 29 18.74 16.41 -25.70
C LEU A 29 18.73 14.89 -25.77
N HIS A 30 18.17 14.35 -26.86
CA HIS A 30 18.18 12.93 -27.11
C HIS A 30 19.58 12.48 -27.54
N ASP A 31 20.10 11.42 -26.90
CA ASP A 31 21.35 10.76 -27.28
C ASP A 31 21.06 9.37 -27.84
N PRO A 32 20.92 9.22 -29.18
CA PRO A 32 20.58 7.95 -29.82
C PRO A 32 21.62 6.85 -29.55
N SER A 33 22.86 7.21 -29.17
CA SER A 33 23.90 6.20 -28.87
C SER A 33 23.63 5.44 -27.56
N LYS A 34 22.67 5.91 -26.77
CA LYS A 34 22.26 5.32 -25.48
C LYS A 34 20.90 4.61 -25.55
N ASP A 35 20.23 4.68 -26.68
CA ASP A 35 18.94 4.02 -26.86
C ASP A 35 19.06 2.51 -26.71
N TYR A 36 18.05 1.93 -26.11
CA TYR A 36 17.95 0.48 -25.91
C TYR A 36 16.50 0.00 -26.00
N GLY A 37 16.29 -1.11 -26.67
CA GLY A 37 14.98 -1.78 -26.72
C GLY A 37 14.03 -1.19 -27.78
N ASP A 38 12.74 -1.06 -27.45
CA ASP A 38 11.71 -0.60 -28.36
C ASP A 38 11.80 0.92 -28.58
N PRO A 39 12.06 1.38 -29.82
CA PRO A 39 12.17 2.82 -30.12
C PRO A 39 10.84 3.58 -29.95
N ASN A 40 9.71 2.86 -29.87
CA ASN A 40 8.40 3.47 -29.64
C ASN A 40 8.05 3.52 -28.14
N SER A 41 8.91 3.03 -27.26
CA SER A 41 8.70 3.18 -25.83
C SER A 41 8.85 4.65 -25.45
N GLU A 42 7.97 5.16 -24.62
CA GLU A 42 8.03 6.53 -24.10
C GLU A 42 8.79 6.59 -22.77
N ASN A 43 9.62 5.58 -22.49
CA ASN A 43 10.45 5.51 -21.29
C ASN A 43 11.68 6.41 -21.47
N MET A 44 12.06 7.10 -20.39
CA MET A 44 13.22 8.00 -20.42
C MET A 44 14.12 7.81 -19.21
N LEU A 45 15.45 7.80 -19.48
CA LEU A 45 16.48 8.00 -18.49
C LEU A 45 17.14 9.36 -18.81
N ILE A 46 17.12 10.29 -17.88
CA ILE A 46 17.66 11.64 -18.04
C ILE A 46 18.91 11.77 -17.19
N HIS A 47 20.06 11.99 -17.82
CA HIS A 47 21.30 12.28 -17.12
C HIS A 47 21.47 13.76 -16.93
N GLY A 48 21.45 14.23 -15.68
CA GLY A 48 21.62 15.64 -15.35
C GLY A 48 21.04 16.04 -14.01
N ASP A 49 21.18 17.32 -13.66
CA ASP A 49 20.56 17.88 -12.46
C ASP A 49 19.04 17.76 -12.53
N ASN A 50 18.45 17.19 -11.48
CA ASN A 50 17.02 16.88 -11.48
C ASN A 50 16.12 18.13 -11.43
N LEU A 51 16.56 19.27 -10.88
CA LEU A 51 15.77 20.50 -10.91
C LEU A 51 15.65 21.04 -12.35
N LEU A 52 16.74 20.99 -13.12
CA LEU A 52 16.74 21.39 -14.53
C LEU A 52 15.94 20.43 -15.39
N ALA A 53 16.10 19.13 -15.15
CA ALA A 53 15.33 18.08 -15.84
C ALA A 53 13.83 18.19 -15.57
N LEU A 54 13.43 18.34 -14.30
CA LEU A 54 12.03 18.53 -13.92
C LEU A 54 11.43 19.78 -14.57
N LYS A 55 12.19 20.86 -14.65
CA LYS A 55 11.76 22.10 -15.32
C LYS A 55 11.54 21.90 -16.82
N ALA A 56 12.39 21.11 -17.47
CA ALA A 56 12.20 20.75 -18.88
C ALA A 56 10.97 19.89 -19.08
N LEU A 57 10.68 18.96 -18.16
CA LEU A 57 9.53 18.07 -18.22
C LEU A 57 8.18 18.77 -18.02
N GLU A 58 8.13 19.91 -17.32
CA GLU A 58 6.87 20.62 -17.07
C GLU A 58 6.08 20.93 -18.35
N GLN A 59 6.76 21.27 -19.45
CA GLN A 59 6.09 21.64 -20.71
C GLN A 59 5.24 20.51 -21.30
N GLN A 60 5.71 19.27 -21.17
CA GLN A 60 5.09 18.11 -21.82
C GLN A 60 4.33 17.23 -20.85
N TYR A 61 4.74 17.17 -19.59
CA TYR A 61 4.24 16.16 -18.62
C TYR A 61 3.42 16.75 -17.47
N THR A 62 3.12 18.05 -17.45
CA THR A 62 2.23 18.64 -16.45
C THR A 62 0.89 17.88 -16.43
N GLY A 63 0.50 17.40 -15.25
CA GLY A 63 -0.76 16.68 -15.02
C GLY A 63 -0.81 15.26 -15.57
N GLN A 64 0.31 14.62 -15.94
CA GLN A 64 0.31 13.30 -16.58
C GLN A 64 0.90 12.19 -15.71
N VAL A 65 1.70 12.50 -14.70
CA VAL A 65 2.39 11.49 -13.90
C VAL A 65 1.43 10.87 -12.88
N LYS A 66 1.26 9.56 -12.94
CA LYS A 66 0.37 8.83 -12.05
C LYS A 66 0.98 8.55 -10.68
N CYS A 67 2.24 8.18 -10.65
CA CYS A 67 2.96 7.88 -9.42
C CYS A 67 4.35 8.50 -9.45
N ILE A 68 4.68 9.23 -8.40
CA ILE A 68 6.03 9.70 -8.16
C ILE A 68 6.55 9.00 -6.91
N TYR A 69 7.70 8.34 -7.03
CA TYR A 69 8.45 7.82 -5.90
C TYR A 69 9.83 8.45 -5.92
N ILE A 70 10.24 9.05 -4.81
CA ILE A 70 11.56 9.65 -4.65
C ILE A 70 12.21 9.22 -3.35
N ASP A 71 13.53 9.05 -3.42
CA ASP A 71 14.43 8.71 -2.33
C ASP A 71 15.57 9.74 -2.29
N PRO A 72 15.27 10.99 -1.84
CA PRO A 72 16.27 12.06 -1.84
C PRO A 72 17.35 11.84 -0.78
N PRO A 73 18.48 12.56 -0.79
CA PRO A 73 19.49 12.49 0.26
C PRO A 73 18.87 12.69 1.65
N TYR A 74 19.24 11.85 2.62
CA TYR A 74 18.67 11.90 3.98
C TYR A 74 19.31 12.90 4.91
N ASN A 75 20.39 13.55 4.44
CA ASN A 75 21.14 14.57 5.19
C ASN A 75 21.70 14.04 6.54
N THR A 76 22.18 12.78 6.53
CA THR A 76 22.69 12.10 7.72
C THR A 76 24.11 12.49 8.13
N GLY A 77 24.82 13.21 7.26
CA GLY A 77 26.24 13.53 7.42
C GLY A 77 27.17 12.34 7.13
N GLU A 78 26.64 11.22 6.63
CA GLU A 78 27.45 10.10 6.16
C GLU A 78 27.94 10.39 4.74
N ALA A 79 29.23 10.14 4.48
CA ALA A 79 29.78 10.29 3.13
C ALA A 79 29.33 9.13 2.25
N PHE A 80 28.40 9.39 1.35
CA PHE A 80 28.06 8.45 0.30
C PHE A 80 28.85 8.76 -0.98
N GLU A 81 29.35 7.71 -1.64
CA GLU A 81 30.21 7.84 -2.83
C GLU A 81 29.56 8.65 -3.98
N HIS A 82 28.23 8.75 -4.00
CA HIS A 82 27.46 9.32 -5.09
C HIS A 82 26.60 10.53 -4.71
N TYR A 83 26.49 10.90 -3.42
CA TYR A 83 25.64 11.97 -2.92
C TYR A 83 26.31 12.76 -1.81
N ASP A 84 26.15 14.09 -1.84
CA ASP A 84 26.50 14.95 -0.71
C ASP A 84 25.35 14.90 0.31
N ASP A 85 25.52 14.07 1.33
CA ASP A 85 24.53 13.86 2.40
C ASP A 85 24.84 14.68 3.65
N ASN A 86 25.68 15.69 3.54
CA ASN A 86 26.06 16.58 4.64
C ASN A 86 25.78 18.05 4.28
N LEU A 87 24.55 18.31 3.81
CA LEU A 87 24.12 19.68 3.53
C LEU A 87 23.71 20.40 4.82
N GLU A 88 24.00 21.69 4.89
CA GLU A 88 23.39 22.52 5.91
C GLU A 88 21.85 22.44 5.73
N HIS A 89 21.13 22.34 6.85
CA HIS A 89 19.70 22.02 6.88
C HIS A 89 18.84 22.95 6.00
N SER A 90 19.12 24.26 6.00
CA SER A 90 18.39 25.22 5.16
C SER A 90 18.68 25.02 3.66
N ILE A 91 19.88 24.56 3.29
CA ILE A 91 20.22 24.22 1.90
C ILE A 91 19.40 23.02 1.45
N TRP A 92 19.31 21.98 2.29
CA TRP A 92 18.49 20.80 2.01
C TRP A 92 17.00 21.16 1.81
N LEU A 93 16.47 22.00 2.70
CA LEU A 93 15.08 22.48 2.58
C LEU A 93 14.85 23.27 1.28
N GLY A 94 15.76 24.16 0.91
CA GLY A 94 15.69 24.90 -0.36
C GLY A 94 15.78 24.00 -1.59
N LEU A 95 16.67 22.99 -1.54
CA LEU A 95 16.82 21.98 -2.60
C LEU A 95 15.52 21.21 -2.81
N MET A 96 14.90 20.74 -1.75
CA MET A 96 13.68 19.94 -1.82
C MET A 96 12.45 20.77 -2.20
N TYR A 97 12.33 21.99 -1.70
CA TYR A 97 11.15 22.82 -1.89
C TYR A 97 10.84 23.08 -3.37
N GLN A 98 11.82 23.52 -4.15
CA GLN A 98 11.67 23.79 -5.58
C GLN A 98 11.27 22.53 -6.36
N ARG A 99 11.91 21.39 -6.05
CA ARG A 99 11.63 20.11 -6.71
C ARG A 99 10.24 19.60 -6.41
N LEU A 100 9.81 19.67 -5.14
CA LEU A 100 8.49 19.22 -4.72
C LEU A 100 7.36 20.06 -5.35
N GLN A 101 7.58 21.35 -5.57
CA GLN A 101 6.63 22.22 -6.29
C GLN A 101 6.42 21.73 -7.74
N ILE A 102 7.51 21.45 -8.45
CA ILE A 102 7.44 20.97 -9.83
C ILE A 102 6.83 19.57 -9.87
N LEU A 103 7.24 18.69 -8.98
CA LEU A 103 6.69 17.32 -8.90
C LEU A 103 5.17 17.34 -8.67
N LYS A 104 4.65 18.27 -7.85
CA LYS A 104 3.21 18.47 -7.71
C LYS A 104 2.54 18.85 -9.03
N ASN A 105 3.15 19.74 -9.82
CA ASN A 105 2.61 20.15 -11.11
C ASN A 105 2.55 18.99 -12.12
N LEU A 106 3.56 18.13 -12.12
CA LEU A 106 3.65 16.98 -13.01
C LEU A 106 2.62 15.89 -12.68
N LEU A 107 2.20 15.75 -11.41
CA LEU A 107 1.19 14.76 -11.02
C LEU A 107 -0.15 14.98 -11.72
N SER A 108 -0.78 13.88 -12.15
CA SER A 108 -2.19 13.87 -12.56
C SER A 108 -3.11 14.18 -11.38
N GLU A 109 -4.37 14.56 -11.63
CA GLU A 109 -5.32 14.91 -10.57
C GLU A 109 -5.55 13.75 -9.58
N ASP A 110 -5.48 12.49 -10.03
CA ASP A 110 -5.56 11.29 -9.20
C ASP A 110 -4.19 10.67 -8.90
N GLY A 111 -3.11 11.46 -9.11
CA GLY A 111 -1.73 11.04 -8.93
C GLY A 111 -1.28 11.10 -7.47
N VAL A 112 -0.24 10.35 -7.15
CA VAL A 112 0.29 10.16 -5.79
C VAL A 112 1.80 10.34 -5.75
N LEU A 113 2.27 11.06 -4.73
CA LEU A 113 3.68 11.23 -4.39
C LEU A 113 4.05 10.38 -3.18
N PHE A 114 5.17 9.66 -3.30
CA PHE A 114 5.84 8.94 -2.20
C PHE A 114 7.24 9.53 -2.01
N VAL A 115 7.53 10.00 -0.80
CA VAL A 115 8.86 10.53 -0.42
C VAL A 115 9.41 9.69 0.70
N GLN A 116 10.46 8.92 0.43
CA GLN A 116 11.13 8.10 1.44
C GLN A 116 12.23 8.90 2.12
N LEU A 117 12.27 8.86 3.45
CA LEU A 117 13.22 9.57 4.29
C LEU A 117 13.44 8.81 5.60
N ASN A 118 14.54 9.11 6.28
CA ASN A 118 14.73 8.75 7.68
C ASN A 118 14.13 9.82 8.62
N ASP A 119 14.36 9.66 9.93
CA ASP A 119 13.85 10.56 10.98
C ASP A 119 14.55 11.92 11.04
N ASP A 120 15.70 12.11 10.35
CA ASP A 120 16.42 13.39 10.39
C ASP A 120 15.63 14.49 9.66
N GLU A 121 15.15 14.22 8.44
CA GLU A 121 14.47 15.22 7.61
C GLU A 121 12.95 14.97 7.42
N MET A 122 12.43 13.82 7.79
CA MET A 122 11.03 13.44 7.54
C MET A 122 10.02 14.44 8.10
N ASN A 123 10.23 14.94 9.30
CA ASN A 123 9.29 15.85 9.95
C ASN A 123 9.23 17.23 9.26
N TYR A 124 10.36 17.75 8.85
CA TYR A 124 10.45 19.01 8.12
C TYR A 124 9.89 18.89 6.71
N CYS A 125 10.21 17.79 6.02
CA CYS A 125 9.63 17.47 4.72
C CYS A 125 8.10 17.35 4.79
N LYS A 126 7.57 16.75 5.87
CA LYS A 126 6.12 16.65 6.11
C LYS A 126 5.45 18.03 6.18
N VAL A 127 6.04 18.99 6.91
CA VAL A 127 5.51 20.35 7.02
C VAL A 127 5.59 21.06 5.68
N MET A 128 6.70 20.92 4.96
CA MET A 128 6.90 21.47 3.61
C MET A 128 5.85 20.91 2.62
N LEU A 129 5.58 19.61 2.66
CA LEU A 129 4.56 18.98 1.83
C LEU A 129 3.13 19.43 2.20
N ASP A 130 2.85 19.68 3.49
CA ASP A 130 1.58 20.27 3.92
C ASP A 130 1.39 21.68 3.33
N GLU A 131 2.47 22.44 3.21
CA GLU A 131 2.44 23.78 2.59
C GLU A 131 2.23 23.70 1.07
N ILE A 132 2.99 22.84 0.39
CA ILE A 132 2.96 22.71 -1.07
C ILE A 132 1.67 22.05 -1.55
N PHE A 133 1.35 20.88 -1.03
CA PHE A 133 0.20 20.06 -1.48
C PHE A 133 -1.11 20.47 -0.82
N GLY A 134 -1.03 21.06 0.36
CA GLY A 134 -2.17 21.29 1.23
C GLY A 134 -2.40 20.09 2.17
N ARG A 135 -2.62 20.37 3.45
CA ARG A 135 -2.82 19.36 4.48
C ARG A 135 -3.96 18.38 4.20
N GLY A 136 -5.01 18.82 3.47
CA GLY A 136 -6.14 17.98 3.06
C GLY A 136 -5.77 16.89 2.06
N ASN A 137 -4.61 16.99 1.41
CA ASN A 137 -4.10 16.02 0.44
C ASN A 137 -3.08 15.04 1.03
N PHE A 138 -2.83 15.12 2.33
CA PHE A 138 -2.05 14.12 3.05
C PHE A 138 -2.80 12.80 3.11
N VAL A 139 -2.13 11.71 2.70
CA VAL A 139 -2.71 10.37 2.70
C VAL A 139 -2.27 9.58 3.94
N ASN A 140 -0.98 9.27 4.05
CA ASN A 140 -0.42 8.48 5.15
C ASN A 140 1.07 8.77 5.39
N ILE A 141 1.56 8.34 6.55
CA ILE A 141 2.97 8.01 6.77
C ILE A 141 3.07 6.49 6.84
N ILE A 142 3.95 5.90 6.04
CA ILE A 142 4.28 4.49 6.09
C ILE A 142 5.58 4.34 6.88
N SER A 143 5.55 3.54 7.95
CA SER A 143 6.73 3.17 8.72
C SER A 143 7.33 1.91 8.10
N LEU A 144 8.53 2.03 7.56
CA LEU A 144 9.24 1.00 6.84
C LEU A 144 10.33 0.38 7.72
N PHE A 145 10.21 -0.89 8.04
CA PHE A 145 11.24 -1.61 8.78
C PHE A 145 12.39 -1.99 7.83
N THR A 146 13.59 -1.48 8.10
CA THR A 146 14.74 -1.63 7.19
C THR A 146 15.77 -2.62 7.65
N LYS A 147 16.04 -2.70 8.97
CA LYS A 147 17.04 -3.62 9.50
C LYS A 147 16.77 -4.02 10.93
N VAL A 148 17.11 -5.26 11.26
CA VAL A 148 17.24 -5.69 12.65
C VAL A 148 18.51 -5.04 13.19
N SER A 149 18.46 -4.45 14.38
CA SER A 149 19.67 -3.96 15.06
C SER A 149 20.68 -5.11 15.16
N ALA A 150 21.76 -5.02 14.40
CA ALA A 150 22.81 -6.02 14.47
C ALA A 150 23.39 -6.08 15.88
N GLY A 151 23.60 -7.31 16.38
CA GLY A 151 24.04 -7.56 17.74
C GLY A 151 25.34 -6.84 18.14
N ALA A 152 25.75 -7.04 19.35
CA ALA A 152 26.80 -6.43 20.16
C ALA A 152 28.19 -6.26 19.52
N SER A 153 28.31 -5.57 18.41
CA SER A 153 29.59 -5.13 17.85
C SER A 153 29.69 -3.61 17.89
N GLY A 154 29.88 -3.08 19.06
CA GLY A 154 30.11 -1.65 19.30
C GLY A 154 30.31 -1.45 20.79
N GLY A 155 31.55 -1.55 21.24
CA GLY A 155 31.94 -1.19 22.60
C GLY A 155 31.91 0.31 22.80
N GLY A 156 30.73 0.91 22.88
CA GLY A 156 30.50 2.29 23.22
C GLY A 156 29.14 2.44 23.86
N GLU A 157 29.02 3.29 24.85
CA GLU A 157 27.72 3.70 25.38
C GLU A 157 26.99 4.50 24.30
N ASP A 158 26.16 3.82 23.49
CA ASP A 158 25.31 4.46 22.51
C ASP A 158 24.28 5.34 23.25
N LYS A 159 24.43 6.64 23.19
CA LYS A 159 23.48 7.62 23.75
C LYS A 159 22.12 7.61 23.02
N LYS A 160 22.04 6.97 21.85
CA LYS A 160 20.83 6.91 21.00
C LYS A 160 20.45 5.46 20.74
N LEU A 161 19.15 5.22 20.60
CA LEU A 161 18.66 3.94 20.10
C LEU A 161 19.08 3.75 18.63
N LYS A 162 19.37 2.51 18.24
CA LYS A 162 19.72 2.19 16.84
C LYS A 162 18.53 2.42 15.92
N LYS A 163 18.78 3.14 14.83
CA LYS A 163 17.77 3.38 13.78
C LYS A 163 17.50 2.08 13.02
N ASN A 164 16.26 1.65 12.97
CA ASN A 164 15.81 0.47 12.25
C ASN A 164 14.55 0.74 11.39
N MET A 165 14.16 2.00 11.29
CA MET A 165 12.99 2.45 10.57
C MET A 165 13.37 3.55 9.59
N GLU A 166 12.71 3.56 8.45
CA GLU A 166 12.57 4.68 7.54
C GLU A 166 11.09 5.00 7.35
N TYR A 167 10.80 6.12 6.72
CA TYR A 167 9.43 6.61 6.58
C TYR A 167 9.14 6.97 5.12
N ILE A 168 7.92 6.69 4.67
CA ILE A 168 7.46 7.15 3.37
C ILE A 168 6.27 8.08 3.60
N LEU A 169 6.44 9.35 3.26
CA LEU A 169 5.37 10.35 3.26
C LEU A 169 4.54 10.18 1.98
N VAL A 170 3.22 10.07 2.12
CA VAL A 170 2.32 9.85 0.99
C VAL A 170 1.34 11.02 0.86
N TYR A 171 1.34 11.65 -0.32
CA TYR A 171 0.45 12.76 -0.67
C TYR A 171 -0.25 12.51 -2.00
N SER A 172 -1.52 12.84 -2.08
CA SER A 172 -2.24 12.92 -3.36
C SER A 172 -2.10 14.32 -3.97
N LYS A 173 -2.21 14.42 -5.29
CA LYS A 173 -2.40 15.73 -5.96
C LYS A 173 -3.69 16.37 -5.50
N ASN A 174 -4.78 15.59 -5.53
CA ASN A 174 -6.12 16.00 -5.11
C ASN A 174 -6.84 14.82 -4.46
N MET A 175 -7.09 14.91 -3.14
CA MET A 175 -7.74 13.84 -2.38
C MET A 175 -9.15 13.50 -2.91
N SER A 176 -9.86 14.47 -3.47
CA SER A 176 -11.20 14.22 -4.01
C SER A 176 -11.19 13.38 -5.29
N SER A 177 -10.09 13.42 -6.04
CA SER A 177 -9.91 12.68 -7.29
C SER A 177 -9.19 11.34 -7.06
N LEU A 178 -8.58 11.17 -5.87
CA LEU A 178 -7.80 9.98 -5.55
C LEU A 178 -8.67 8.73 -5.57
N LYS A 179 -8.28 7.75 -6.37
CA LYS A 179 -8.90 6.42 -6.35
C LYS A 179 -8.44 5.63 -5.12
N ALA A 180 -9.29 4.73 -4.64
CA ALA A 180 -8.92 3.84 -3.55
C ALA A 180 -7.70 3.01 -3.94
N PHE A 181 -6.70 2.95 -3.05
CA PHE A 181 -5.55 2.10 -3.26
C PHE A 181 -5.95 0.63 -3.32
N LYS A 182 -5.32 -0.12 -4.22
CA LYS A 182 -5.48 -1.56 -4.26
C LYS A 182 -4.98 -2.16 -2.93
N PRO A 183 -5.77 -3.03 -2.29
CA PRO A 183 -5.38 -3.62 -1.03
C PRO A 183 -4.19 -4.57 -1.24
N ILE A 184 -3.18 -4.43 -0.39
CA ILE A 184 -2.05 -5.34 -0.34
C ILE A 184 -2.25 -6.30 0.82
N PHE A 185 -1.87 -7.56 0.61
CA PHE A 185 -2.01 -8.61 1.61
C PHE A 185 -0.68 -9.28 1.91
N LYS A 186 -0.47 -9.55 3.19
CA LYS A 186 0.54 -10.50 3.65
C LYS A 186 -0.11 -11.87 3.66
N ASN A 187 0.46 -12.79 2.89
CA ASN A 187 -0.03 -14.16 2.79
C ASN A 187 0.82 -15.06 3.70
N THR A 188 0.21 -15.57 4.76
CA THR A 188 0.87 -16.48 5.70
C THR A 188 0.25 -17.87 5.57
N PRO A 189 1.02 -18.97 5.43
CA PRO A 189 0.48 -20.32 5.46
C PRO A 189 -0.43 -20.50 6.69
N LEU A 190 -1.65 -21.01 6.48
CA LEU A 190 -2.70 -21.02 7.50
C LEU A 190 -2.27 -21.73 8.79
N MET A 191 -1.62 -22.88 8.69
CA MET A 191 -1.19 -23.63 9.87
C MET A 191 -0.11 -22.89 10.65
N LYS A 192 0.81 -22.21 9.96
CA LYS A 192 1.81 -21.33 10.58
C LYS A 192 1.15 -20.13 11.26
N TYR A 193 0.14 -19.53 10.63
CA TYR A 193 -0.62 -18.43 11.22
C TYR A 193 -1.33 -18.86 12.51
N ILE A 194 -1.95 -20.04 12.52
CA ILE A 194 -2.61 -20.61 13.70
C ILE A 194 -1.60 -20.90 14.82
N ALA A 195 -0.42 -21.43 14.49
CA ALA A 195 0.65 -21.69 15.44
C ALA A 195 1.14 -20.39 16.11
N ASN A 196 1.45 -19.38 15.30
CA ASN A 196 1.88 -18.06 15.82
C ASN A 196 0.83 -17.44 16.75
N MET A 197 -0.46 -17.51 16.40
CA MET A 197 -1.53 -17.02 17.28
C MET A 197 -1.55 -17.73 18.63
N LYS A 198 -1.33 -19.06 18.64
CA LYS A 198 -1.27 -19.84 19.89
C LYS A 198 -0.07 -19.44 20.76
N GLU A 199 1.10 -19.24 20.15
CA GLU A 199 2.31 -18.77 20.84
C GLU A 199 2.09 -17.38 21.49
N GLU A 200 1.32 -16.51 20.82
CA GLU A 200 0.93 -15.20 21.34
C GLU A 200 -0.23 -15.25 22.35
N GLY A 201 -0.70 -16.43 22.73
CA GLY A 201 -1.84 -16.61 23.66
C GLY A 201 -3.20 -16.22 23.07
N LYS A 202 -3.31 -16.11 21.75
CA LYS A 202 -4.52 -15.75 21.02
C LYS A 202 -5.24 -17.00 20.48
N SER A 203 -6.58 -16.95 20.42
CA SER A 203 -7.38 -18.02 19.84
C SER A 203 -7.72 -17.77 18.38
N TYR A 204 -7.53 -18.78 17.55
CA TYR A 204 -7.98 -18.73 16.16
C TYR A 204 -9.50 -18.97 16.09
N LYS A 205 -10.22 -18.12 15.36
CA LYS A 205 -11.69 -18.08 15.39
C LYS A 205 -12.39 -19.03 14.39
N TYR A 206 -11.74 -19.37 13.27
CA TYR A 206 -12.33 -20.21 12.22
C TYR A 206 -12.16 -21.69 12.57
N THR A 207 -12.94 -22.17 13.53
CA THR A 207 -12.84 -23.53 14.09
C THR A 207 -14.06 -24.38 13.80
N ASN A 208 -15.08 -23.84 13.15
CA ASN A 208 -16.34 -24.53 12.84
C ASN A 208 -16.50 -24.71 11.33
N VAL A 209 -17.19 -25.75 10.94
CA VAL A 209 -17.53 -26.11 9.56
C VAL A 209 -19.03 -26.28 9.46
N LEU A 210 -19.70 -25.64 8.53
CA LEU A 210 -21.07 -25.87 8.16
C LEU A 210 -21.11 -27.12 7.24
N THR A 211 -21.21 -28.33 7.81
CA THR A 211 -21.13 -29.59 7.07
C THR A 211 -22.38 -29.83 6.23
N LYS A 212 -23.53 -29.45 6.76
CA LYS A 212 -24.82 -29.57 6.11
C LYS A 212 -25.58 -28.25 6.13
N CYS A 213 -26.21 -27.88 5.02
CA CYS A 213 -27.09 -26.72 4.90
C CYS A 213 -28.07 -27.00 3.76
N GLU A 214 -29.24 -27.51 4.12
CA GLU A 214 -30.26 -28.03 3.20
C GLU A 214 -31.66 -27.53 3.59
N ASP A 215 -32.65 -27.77 2.74
CA ASP A 215 -34.04 -27.35 2.98
C ASP A 215 -34.17 -25.84 3.28
N ILE A 216 -33.66 -25.03 2.36
CA ILE A 216 -33.73 -23.56 2.45
C ILE A 216 -35.08 -23.12 1.89
N GLN A 217 -36.00 -22.72 2.77
CA GLN A 217 -37.35 -22.36 2.41
C GLN A 217 -37.56 -20.83 2.45
N PRO A 218 -38.29 -20.25 1.48
CA PRO A 218 -38.67 -18.84 1.55
C PRO A 218 -39.42 -18.55 2.84
N PHE A 219 -38.99 -17.49 3.56
CA PHE A 219 -39.58 -17.11 4.83
C PHE A 219 -40.32 -15.80 4.75
N LYS A 220 -39.64 -14.72 4.30
CA LYS A 220 -40.18 -13.37 4.23
C LYS A 220 -39.37 -12.48 3.30
N THR A 221 -40.01 -11.55 2.63
CA THR A 221 -39.33 -10.44 1.94
C THR A 221 -39.57 -9.14 2.69
N ILE A 222 -38.51 -8.38 2.92
CA ILE A 222 -38.53 -7.07 3.57
C ILE A 222 -37.81 -6.05 2.68
N LYS A 223 -38.00 -4.77 2.99
CA LYS A 223 -37.32 -3.68 2.25
C LYS A 223 -36.06 -3.20 3.01
N ASP A 224 -35.03 -2.86 2.26
CA ASP A 224 -33.89 -2.14 2.80
C ASP A 224 -34.23 -0.65 3.02
N GLY A 225 -33.26 0.18 3.45
CA GLY A 225 -33.47 1.62 3.67
C GLY A 225 -33.78 2.44 2.42
N SER A 226 -33.78 1.82 1.25
CA SER A 226 -34.01 2.45 -0.06
C SER A 226 -35.22 1.90 -0.81
N GLY A 227 -35.85 0.89 -0.24
CA GLY A 227 -36.97 0.22 -0.86
C GLY A 227 -36.62 -1.01 -1.70
N GLU A 228 -35.35 -1.41 -1.77
CA GLU A 228 -34.91 -2.66 -2.43
C GLU A 228 -35.23 -3.89 -1.59
N ASP A 229 -35.47 -5.00 -2.26
CA ASP A 229 -35.84 -6.25 -1.60
C ASP A 229 -34.68 -6.95 -0.92
N ILE A 230 -34.95 -7.43 0.29
CA ILE A 230 -34.14 -8.39 1.03
C ILE A 230 -34.98 -9.66 1.17
N GLU A 231 -34.62 -10.71 0.47
CA GLU A 231 -35.27 -12.01 0.56
C GLU A 231 -34.70 -12.76 1.77
N ILE A 232 -35.55 -13.21 2.69
CA ILE A 232 -35.17 -13.98 3.87
C ILE A 232 -35.65 -15.42 3.67
N PHE A 233 -34.77 -16.37 3.89
CA PHE A 233 -35.03 -17.79 3.82
C PHE A 233 -34.74 -18.43 5.19
N LYS A 234 -35.53 -19.39 5.62
CA LYS A 234 -35.25 -20.20 6.78
C LYS A 234 -34.49 -21.47 6.34
N VAL A 235 -33.43 -21.80 7.04
CA VAL A 235 -32.68 -23.05 6.84
C VAL A 235 -33.19 -24.09 7.82
N GLU A 236 -33.98 -25.04 7.32
CA GLU A 236 -34.65 -26.02 8.17
C GLU A 236 -33.70 -27.15 8.61
N SER A 237 -32.69 -27.49 7.81
CA SER A 237 -31.72 -28.54 8.12
C SER A 237 -30.29 -28.04 7.98
N TYR A 238 -29.56 -27.94 9.09
CA TYR A 238 -28.15 -27.63 9.08
C TYR A 238 -27.37 -28.39 10.15
N GLU A 239 -26.10 -28.63 9.89
CA GLU A 239 -25.18 -29.27 10.84
C GLU A 239 -23.86 -28.50 10.88
N ILE A 240 -23.36 -28.25 12.09
CA ILE A 240 -22.09 -27.62 12.34
C ILE A 240 -21.23 -28.56 13.17
N LYS A 241 -20.00 -28.80 12.66
CA LYS A 241 -18.96 -29.56 13.36
C LYS A 241 -17.73 -28.74 13.55
N THR A 242 -16.97 -29.00 14.60
CA THR A 242 -15.66 -28.35 14.78
C THR A 242 -14.60 -29.04 13.91
N ILE A 243 -13.52 -28.31 13.60
CA ILE A 243 -12.33 -28.86 12.92
C ILE A 243 -11.82 -30.09 13.66
N ASN A 244 -11.80 -30.06 15.00
CA ASN A 244 -11.34 -31.21 15.82
C ASN A 244 -12.25 -32.44 15.72
N GLN A 245 -13.58 -32.24 15.67
CA GLN A 245 -14.52 -33.32 15.51
C GLN A 245 -14.34 -34.02 14.16
N LEU A 246 -14.30 -33.24 13.07
CA LEU A 246 -14.09 -33.75 11.71
C LEU A 246 -12.75 -34.47 11.57
N SER A 247 -11.69 -33.91 12.14
CA SER A 247 -10.36 -34.55 12.13
C SER A 247 -10.38 -35.96 12.76
N LYS A 248 -11.14 -36.12 13.86
CA LYS A 248 -11.29 -37.42 14.53
C LYS A 248 -12.24 -38.39 13.78
N GLU A 249 -13.40 -37.89 13.33
CA GLU A 249 -14.39 -38.67 12.63
C GLU A 249 -13.89 -39.23 11.30
N GLU A 250 -13.12 -38.40 10.56
CA GLU A 250 -12.61 -38.78 9.24
C GLU A 250 -11.17 -39.36 9.29
N ASN A 251 -10.56 -39.39 10.46
CA ASN A 251 -9.18 -39.84 10.67
C ASN A 251 -8.16 -39.13 9.77
N ILE A 252 -8.28 -37.81 9.66
CA ILE A 252 -7.40 -36.93 8.89
C ILE A 252 -6.86 -35.80 9.78
N THR A 253 -5.79 -35.15 9.33
CA THR A 253 -5.21 -34.02 10.06
C THR A 253 -6.12 -32.79 10.03
N GLN A 254 -5.94 -31.86 10.98
CA GLN A 254 -6.67 -30.59 10.96
C GLN A 254 -6.41 -29.80 9.67
N GLU A 255 -5.19 -29.85 9.14
CA GLU A 255 -4.82 -29.20 7.88
C GLU A 255 -5.65 -29.77 6.72
N GLU A 256 -5.78 -31.09 6.64
CA GLU A 256 -6.61 -31.74 5.63
C GLU A 256 -8.10 -31.40 5.78
N VAL A 257 -8.60 -31.23 7.02
CA VAL A 257 -9.97 -30.73 7.25
C VAL A 257 -10.12 -29.31 6.69
N TYR A 258 -9.19 -28.40 6.97
CA TYR A 258 -9.22 -27.05 6.40
C TYR A 258 -9.20 -27.07 4.87
N GLN A 259 -8.42 -27.95 4.26
CA GLN A 259 -8.34 -28.07 2.79
C GLN A 259 -9.65 -28.63 2.22
N LYS A 260 -10.18 -29.71 2.80
CA LYS A 260 -11.40 -30.38 2.33
C LYS A 260 -12.63 -29.48 2.44
N TYR A 261 -12.74 -28.77 3.54
CA TYR A 261 -13.91 -27.95 3.88
C TYR A 261 -13.66 -26.45 3.74
N PHE A 262 -12.65 -26.01 2.97
CA PHE A 262 -12.22 -24.61 2.85
C PHE A 262 -13.38 -23.62 2.68
N ASP A 263 -14.33 -23.94 1.80
CA ASP A 263 -15.47 -23.08 1.48
C ASP A 263 -16.59 -23.11 2.54
N LYS A 264 -16.52 -24.06 3.47
CA LYS A 264 -17.51 -24.30 4.53
C LYS A 264 -16.99 -23.98 5.93
N VAL A 265 -15.69 -23.73 6.07
CA VAL A 265 -15.10 -23.29 7.35
C VAL A 265 -15.57 -21.90 7.67
N MET A 266 -16.05 -21.69 8.89
CA MET A 266 -16.64 -20.42 9.31
C MET A 266 -16.36 -20.07 10.77
N THR A 267 -16.59 -18.81 11.08
CA THR A 267 -16.75 -18.27 12.43
C THR A 267 -18.01 -17.42 12.49
N THR A 268 -18.41 -16.99 13.68
CA THR A 268 -19.53 -16.09 13.87
C THR A 268 -19.07 -14.74 14.39
N THR A 269 -19.78 -13.68 14.02
CA THR A 269 -19.55 -12.34 14.55
C THR A 269 -20.86 -11.67 14.91
N ASN A 270 -20.81 -10.89 15.98
CA ASN A 270 -21.91 -10.04 16.42
C ASN A 270 -21.80 -8.65 15.74
N ALA A 271 -21.83 -8.66 14.40
CA ALA A 271 -21.73 -7.41 13.62
C ALA A 271 -22.94 -6.51 13.89
N GLN A 272 -22.68 -5.32 14.41
CA GLN A 272 -23.70 -4.27 14.56
C GLN A 272 -23.94 -3.58 13.21
N THR A 273 -24.79 -4.14 12.37
CA THR A 273 -25.12 -3.62 11.05
C THR A 273 -26.62 -3.42 10.91
N SER A 274 -27.01 -2.45 10.10
CA SER A 274 -28.43 -2.20 9.78
C SER A 274 -29.13 -3.43 9.19
N ILE A 275 -28.39 -4.24 8.43
CA ILE A 275 -28.91 -5.48 7.85
C ILE A 275 -29.24 -6.51 8.92
N ARG A 276 -28.38 -6.69 9.93
CA ARG A 276 -28.62 -7.60 11.05
C ARG A 276 -29.86 -7.18 11.86
N THR A 277 -30.01 -5.89 12.14
CA THR A 277 -31.18 -5.37 12.84
C THR A 277 -32.47 -5.69 12.09
N ARG A 278 -32.48 -5.51 10.75
CA ARG A 278 -33.63 -5.86 9.91
C ARG A 278 -33.97 -7.36 9.92
N VAL A 279 -32.93 -8.20 9.91
CA VAL A 279 -33.12 -9.66 10.03
C VAL A 279 -33.67 -10.02 11.41
N TRP A 280 -33.15 -9.39 12.45
CA TRP A 280 -33.64 -9.58 13.83
C TRP A 280 -35.13 -9.22 13.95
N ASP A 281 -35.53 -8.06 13.46
CA ASP A 281 -36.91 -7.57 13.54
C ASP A 281 -37.89 -8.37 12.65
N ALA A 282 -37.36 -9.02 11.60
CA ALA A 282 -38.16 -9.77 10.64
C ALA A 282 -38.30 -11.27 10.96
N THR A 283 -37.49 -11.81 11.90
CA THR A 283 -37.41 -13.24 12.22
C THR A 283 -37.78 -13.49 13.70
N ASP A 284 -37.99 -14.76 14.03
CA ASP A 284 -38.27 -15.17 15.41
C ASP A 284 -37.02 -15.08 16.33
N SER A 285 -37.27 -15.17 17.63
CA SER A 285 -36.22 -15.21 18.69
C SER A 285 -35.66 -16.61 18.95
N GLU A 286 -36.00 -17.59 18.14
CA GLU A 286 -35.56 -18.98 18.30
C GLU A 286 -34.12 -19.15 17.77
N ASN A 287 -33.58 -20.33 18.11
CA ASN A 287 -32.21 -20.70 17.71
C ASN A 287 -32.15 -21.24 16.27
N ASN A 288 -32.77 -20.52 15.34
CA ASN A 288 -32.84 -20.89 13.93
C ASN A 288 -31.71 -20.26 13.10
N MET A 289 -31.44 -20.85 11.92
CA MET A 289 -30.56 -20.29 10.91
C MET A 289 -31.40 -19.68 9.79
N TYR A 290 -31.02 -18.47 9.38
CA TYR A 290 -31.61 -17.74 8.25
C TYR A 290 -30.56 -17.37 7.23
N MET A 291 -30.90 -17.54 5.96
CA MET A 291 -30.13 -16.99 4.85
C MET A 291 -30.87 -15.75 4.31
N ILE A 292 -30.15 -14.69 4.06
CA ILE A 292 -30.69 -13.54 3.33
C ILE A 292 -30.01 -13.41 1.97
N SER A 293 -30.76 -12.95 0.99
CA SER A 293 -30.28 -12.64 -0.35
C SER A 293 -30.64 -11.20 -0.70
N TYR A 294 -29.66 -10.38 -1.01
CA TYR A 294 -29.85 -8.95 -1.30
C TYR A 294 -28.67 -8.37 -2.10
N VAL A 295 -28.81 -7.15 -2.60
CA VAL A 295 -27.77 -6.40 -3.34
C VAL A 295 -27.21 -5.30 -2.46
N PRO A 296 -25.93 -5.40 -1.96
CA PRO A 296 -25.31 -4.34 -1.16
C PRO A 296 -25.08 -3.06 -1.96
N ARG A 297 -25.27 -1.89 -1.32
CA ARG A 297 -25.04 -0.58 -1.92
C ARG A 297 -23.63 -0.03 -1.72
N SER A 298 -22.89 -0.64 -0.83
CA SER A 298 -21.53 -0.23 -0.48
C SER A 298 -20.67 -1.45 -0.13
N GLY A 299 -19.37 -1.23 -0.04
CA GLY A 299 -18.42 -2.28 0.29
C GLY A 299 -17.99 -3.10 -0.92
N LYS A 300 -17.28 -4.21 -0.64
CA LYS A 300 -16.62 -5.06 -1.64
C LYS A 300 -17.58 -5.63 -2.70
N ASN A 301 -18.80 -5.97 -2.29
CA ASN A 301 -19.81 -6.60 -3.14
C ASN A 301 -20.93 -5.63 -3.59
N LYS A 302 -20.60 -4.33 -3.68
CA LYS A 302 -21.56 -3.31 -4.14
C LYS A 302 -22.12 -3.66 -5.52
N GLY A 303 -23.46 -3.75 -5.59
CA GLY A 303 -24.19 -4.01 -6.85
C GLY A 303 -24.27 -5.49 -7.24
N GLU A 304 -23.70 -6.41 -6.48
CA GLU A 304 -23.78 -7.86 -6.71
C GLU A 304 -24.72 -8.53 -5.71
N LYS A 305 -25.53 -9.47 -6.18
CA LYS A 305 -26.41 -10.24 -5.28
C LYS A 305 -25.59 -11.15 -4.39
N VAL A 306 -25.73 -11.02 -3.05
CA VAL A 306 -24.97 -11.80 -2.05
C VAL A 306 -25.91 -12.55 -1.11
N ASN A 307 -25.44 -13.69 -0.61
CA ASN A 307 -26.10 -14.47 0.41
C ASN A 307 -25.34 -14.38 1.73
N LEU A 308 -26.00 -13.95 2.79
CA LEU A 308 -25.49 -13.91 4.15
C LEU A 308 -26.28 -14.86 5.04
N TYR A 309 -25.59 -15.48 6.00
CA TYR A 309 -26.19 -16.43 6.93
C TYR A 309 -26.14 -15.87 8.34
N PHE A 310 -27.30 -15.96 9.03
CA PHE A 310 -27.47 -15.53 10.41
C PHE A 310 -27.98 -16.70 11.24
N MET A 311 -27.43 -16.89 12.43
CA MET A 311 -27.82 -18.01 13.28
C MET A 311 -28.03 -17.64 14.74
N GLY A 312 -28.77 -18.48 15.42
CA GLY A 312 -29.01 -18.39 16.85
C GLY A 312 -29.99 -17.28 17.23
N LYS A 313 -30.29 -17.23 18.54
CA LYS A 313 -31.18 -16.22 19.12
C LYS A 313 -30.71 -14.77 18.84
N GLN A 314 -29.39 -14.57 18.79
CA GLN A 314 -28.80 -13.25 18.58
C GLN A 314 -28.57 -12.91 17.11
N LYS A 315 -28.97 -13.77 16.18
CA LYS A 315 -28.77 -13.59 14.74
C LYS A 315 -27.32 -13.15 14.42
N VAL A 316 -26.36 -13.93 14.95
CA VAL A 316 -24.95 -13.68 14.64
C VAL A 316 -24.65 -14.02 13.18
N LEU A 317 -23.85 -13.19 12.53
CA LEU A 317 -23.47 -13.37 11.14
C LEU A 317 -22.38 -14.44 11.01
N LEU A 318 -22.54 -15.38 10.07
CA LEU A 318 -21.50 -16.32 9.67
C LEU A 318 -20.50 -15.59 8.75
N ILE A 319 -19.22 -15.77 9.05
CA ILE A 319 -18.10 -15.29 8.24
C ILE A 319 -17.26 -16.47 7.79
N TRP A 320 -17.00 -16.58 6.50
CA TRP A 320 -16.31 -17.69 5.89
C TRP A 320 -14.80 -17.53 5.87
N LEU A 321 -14.06 -18.61 6.04
CA LEU A 321 -12.59 -18.61 5.90
C LEU A 321 -12.17 -18.14 4.50
N ARG A 322 -12.85 -18.57 3.46
CA ARG A 322 -12.61 -18.19 2.05
C ARG A 322 -12.66 -16.68 1.81
N ASP A 323 -13.35 -15.88 2.64
CA ASP A 323 -13.41 -14.43 2.52
C ASP A 323 -12.13 -13.76 3.02
N THR A 324 -11.35 -14.46 3.84
CA THR A 324 -10.15 -13.96 4.52
C THR A 324 -8.89 -14.79 4.28
N ALA A 325 -9.00 -15.82 3.47
CA ALA A 325 -7.91 -16.72 3.10
C ALA A 325 -8.01 -17.08 1.62
N GLU A 326 -6.93 -17.59 1.08
CA GLU A 326 -6.83 -18.04 -0.31
C GLU A 326 -6.23 -19.42 -0.37
N ARG A 327 -6.75 -20.28 -1.25
CA ARG A 327 -6.20 -21.61 -1.51
C ARG A 327 -5.38 -21.58 -2.80
N ASN A 328 -4.12 -21.98 -2.71
CA ASN A 328 -3.22 -22.14 -3.84
C ASN A 328 -2.71 -23.59 -3.85
N GLY A 329 -3.23 -24.39 -4.77
CA GLY A 329 -3.00 -25.83 -4.81
C GLY A 329 -3.44 -26.52 -3.52
N LYS A 330 -2.49 -27.19 -2.84
CA LYS A 330 -2.71 -27.85 -1.55
C LYS A 330 -2.49 -26.95 -0.32
N MET A 331 -2.15 -25.70 -0.52
CA MET A 331 -1.85 -24.77 0.59
C MET A 331 -2.95 -23.73 0.73
N ILE A 332 -3.30 -23.43 1.96
CA ILE A 332 -4.18 -22.30 2.31
C ILE A 332 -3.34 -21.21 2.94
N TYR A 333 -3.53 -20.00 2.49
CA TYR A 333 -2.86 -18.81 3.00
C TYR A 333 -3.88 -17.88 3.65
N LYS A 334 -3.62 -17.51 4.90
CA LYS A 334 -4.34 -16.42 5.55
C LYS A 334 -3.91 -15.10 4.92
N LYS A 335 -4.88 -14.29 4.51
CA LYS A 335 -4.67 -12.96 3.94
C LYS A 335 -4.86 -11.91 5.03
N GLU A 336 -3.81 -11.17 5.32
CA GLU A 336 -3.85 -10.05 6.25
C GLU A 336 -3.60 -8.76 5.49
N ARG A 337 -4.54 -7.82 5.57
CA ARG A 337 -4.37 -6.53 4.90
C ARG A 337 -3.22 -5.75 5.55
N ILE A 338 -2.26 -5.35 4.74
CA ILE A 338 -1.14 -4.53 5.20
C ILE A 338 -1.63 -3.09 5.39
N GLY A 339 -1.32 -2.53 6.55
CA GLY A 339 -1.56 -1.12 6.89
C GLY A 339 -0.35 -0.25 6.60
N THR A 340 -0.07 0.70 7.49
CA THR A 340 1.03 1.67 7.36
C THR A 340 2.36 1.19 7.96
N TYR A 341 2.41 0.02 8.57
CA TYR A 341 3.65 -0.64 8.97
C TYR A 341 4.06 -1.65 7.91
N TRP A 342 5.22 -1.45 7.31
CA TRP A 342 5.74 -2.30 6.25
C TRP A 342 7.01 -3.01 6.69
N ASP A 343 6.95 -4.32 6.68
CA ASP A 343 8.05 -5.24 6.96
C ASP A 343 8.21 -6.29 5.85
N GLY A 344 9.17 -7.19 6.02
CA GLY A 344 9.32 -8.38 5.19
C GLY A 344 10.08 -8.15 3.88
N PHE A 345 10.69 -6.99 3.69
CA PHE A 345 11.60 -6.76 2.57
C PHE A 345 12.98 -7.35 2.86
N SER A 346 13.61 -7.95 1.85
CA SER A 346 14.98 -8.42 1.95
C SER A 346 15.93 -7.25 1.71
N TRP A 347 16.59 -6.81 2.76
CA TRP A 347 17.68 -5.82 2.69
C TRP A 347 19.06 -6.47 2.52
N ILE A 348 19.11 -7.80 2.63
CA ILE A 348 20.34 -8.57 2.42
C ILE A 348 20.53 -8.77 0.92
N ASN A 349 21.76 -8.51 0.43
CA ASN A 349 22.12 -8.61 -0.99
C ASN A 349 21.37 -7.65 -1.94
N VAL A 350 20.65 -6.67 -1.41
CA VAL A 350 19.97 -5.65 -2.23
C VAL A 350 20.95 -4.95 -3.18
N ASN A 351 22.20 -4.78 -2.76
CA ASN A 351 23.27 -4.18 -3.55
C ASN A 351 23.49 -4.86 -4.92
N LYS A 352 23.18 -6.15 -5.04
CA LYS A 352 23.34 -6.95 -6.28
C LYS A 352 22.02 -7.20 -7.01
N GLU A 353 20.89 -6.73 -6.48
CA GLU A 353 19.58 -6.94 -7.08
C GLU A 353 19.51 -6.28 -8.47
N GLY A 354 18.80 -6.90 -9.41
CA GLY A 354 18.69 -6.40 -10.79
C GLY A 354 19.99 -6.48 -11.61
N GLY A 355 20.96 -7.31 -11.19
CA GLY A 355 22.19 -7.54 -11.95
C GLY A 355 23.23 -6.41 -11.91
N VAL A 356 22.97 -5.34 -11.18
CA VAL A 356 23.91 -4.20 -11.04
C VAL A 356 24.32 -4.03 -9.58
N SER A 357 25.60 -3.67 -9.37
CA SER A 357 26.13 -3.42 -8.02
C SER A 357 26.09 -1.92 -7.72
N PHE A 358 25.43 -1.55 -6.61
CA PHE A 358 25.37 -0.16 -6.14
C PHE A 358 25.65 -0.13 -4.64
N SER A 359 26.71 0.57 -4.24
CA SER A 359 27.12 0.66 -2.84
C SER A 359 26.33 1.73 -2.10
N GLY A 360 25.52 1.29 -1.12
CA GLY A 360 24.74 2.20 -0.27
C GLY A 360 23.45 2.71 -0.91
N GLY A 361 22.40 2.88 -0.14
CA GLY A 361 21.16 3.55 -0.53
C GLY A 361 20.22 2.81 -1.49
N LYS A 362 20.61 1.66 -2.06
CA LYS A 362 19.75 0.92 -3.00
C LYS A 362 18.50 0.38 -2.32
N LYS A 363 17.33 0.63 -2.91
CA LYS A 363 16.05 0.14 -2.40
C LYS A 363 15.67 -1.23 -3.00
N PRO A 364 15.03 -2.12 -2.23
CA PRO A 364 14.56 -3.41 -2.74
C PRO A 364 13.49 -3.22 -3.83
N GLU A 365 13.55 -4.00 -4.90
CA GLU A 365 12.53 -3.99 -5.97
C GLU A 365 11.14 -4.29 -5.43
N GLN A 366 11.02 -5.19 -4.45
CA GLN A 366 9.73 -5.52 -3.81
C GLN A 366 9.06 -4.32 -3.14
N LEU A 367 9.84 -3.35 -2.62
CA LEU A 367 9.31 -2.12 -2.05
C LEU A 367 8.63 -1.27 -3.13
N ILE A 368 9.34 -1.02 -4.22
CA ILE A 368 8.82 -0.24 -5.35
C ILE A 368 7.65 -0.97 -6.02
N GLN A 369 7.76 -2.28 -6.20
CA GLN A 369 6.66 -3.11 -6.70
C GLN A 369 5.38 -2.90 -5.87
N ARG A 370 5.48 -2.93 -4.55
CA ARG A 370 4.34 -2.70 -3.64
C ARG A 370 3.71 -1.31 -3.84
N VAL A 371 4.53 -0.27 -3.96
CA VAL A 371 4.06 1.10 -4.24
C VAL A 371 3.30 1.15 -5.56
N LEU A 372 3.87 0.60 -6.63
CA LEU A 372 3.27 0.64 -7.96
C LEU A 372 2.01 -0.23 -8.07
N GLU A 373 1.99 -1.41 -7.45
CA GLU A 373 0.79 -2.27 -7.39
C GLU A 373 -0.40 -1.57 -6.72
N MET A 374 -0.15 -0.79 -5.67
CA MET A 374 -1.21 -0.06 -4.97
C MET A 374 -1.85 1.04 -5.79
N THR A 375 -1.07 1.72 -6.62
CA THR A 375 -1.42 3.06 -7.11
C THR A 375 -1.51 3.19 -8.62
N THR A 376 -0.99 2.20 -9.37
CA THR A 376 -0.89 2.29 -10.84
C THR A 376 -1.46 1.08 -11.55
N GLU A 377 -1.75 1.27 -12.85
CA GLU A 377 -2.07 0.22 -13.82
C GLU A 377 -0.97 0.12 -14.90
N PRO A 378 -0.89 -1.00 -15.67
CA PRO A 378 -0.04 -1.04 -16.85
C PRO A 378 -0.31 0.13 -17.81
N GLY A 379 0.76 0.76 -18.30
CA GLY A 379 0.69 1.94 -19.14
C GLY A 379 0.70 3.28 -18.42
N ASP A 380 0.47 3.32 -17.10
CA ASP A 380 0.59 4.53 -16.29
C ASP A 380 2.03 5.03 -16.24
N LEU A 381 2.21 6.36 -16.17
CA LEU A 381 3.51 7.01 -16.09
C LEU A 381 3.98 7.13 -14.64
N VAL A 382 5.18 6.61 -14.38
CA VAL A 382 5.91 6.68 -13.11
C VAL A 382 7.12 7.62 -13.24
N LEU A 383 7.37 8.45 -12.26
CA LEU A 383 8.53 9.36 -12.23
C LEU A 383 9.35 9.13 -10.96
N ASP A 384 10.67 9.08 -11.13
CA ASP A 384 11.65 9.15 -10.05
C ASP A 384 12.75 10.13 -10.41
N SER A 385 12.81 11.26 -9.71
CA SER A 385 13.81 12.32 -9.95
C SER A 385 15.06 12.19 -9.07
N PHE A 386 15.16 11.12 -8.27
CA PHE A 386 16.33 10.75 -7.48
C PHE A 386 16.63 9.27 -7.72
N LEU A 387 16.84 8.92 -8.99
CA LEU A 387 16.76 7.55 -9.49
C LEU A 387 17.79 6.59 -8.87
N GLY A 388 18.96 7.09 -8.50
CA GLY A 388 20.02 6.29 -7.88
C GLY A 388 20.43 5.11 -8.73
N SER A 389 20.19 3.91 -8.23
CA SER A 389 20.54 2.66 -8.92
C SER A 389 19.55 2.21 -10.01
N GLY A 390 18.53 3.00 -10.34
CA GLY A 390 17.53 2.65 -11.35
C GLY A 390 16.42 1.70 -10.87
N THR A 391 16.24 1.50 -9.57
CA THR A 391 15.26 0.52 -9.06
C THR A 391 13.84 0.85 -9.51
N THR A 392 13.43 2.11 -9.40
CA THR A 392 12.07 2.54 -9.78
C THR A 392 11.80 2.31 -11.27
N ALA A 393 12.74 2.69 -12.14
CA ALA A 393 12.64 2.49 -13.58
C ALA A 393 12.55 1.00 -13.94
N ALA A 394 13.44 0.17 -13.36
CA ALA A 394 13.47 -1.27 -13.62
C ALA A 394 12.16 -1.96 -13.19
N VAL A 395 11.61 -1.61 -12.02
CA VAL A 395 10.34 -2.18 -11.55
C VAL A 395 9.18 -1.70 -12.40
N ALA A 396 9.11 -0.41 -12.72
CA ALA A 396 8.08 0.14 -13.62
C ALA A 396 8.08 -0.60 -14.96
N HIS A 397 9.26 -0.80 -15.56
CA HIS A 397 9.43 -1.55 -16.80
C HIS A 397 8.92 -2.98 -16.70
N LYS A 398 9.38 -3.75 -15.69
CA LYS A 398 8.97 -5.15 -15.45
C LYS A 398 7.45 -5.29 -15.25
N MET A 399 6.80 -4.24 -14.74
CA MET A 399 5.36 -4.23 -14.49
C MET A 399 4.55 -3.62 -15.65
N GLY A 400 5.16 -3.27 -16.77
CA GLY A 400 4.49 -2.68 -17.94
C GLY A 400 4.01 -1.24 -17.71
N ARG A 401 4.67 -0.48 -16.82
CA ARG A 401 4.44 0.95 -16.62
C ARG A 401 5.44 1.74 -17.46
N LYS A 402 5.03 2.92 -17.91
CA LYS A 402 5.95 3.91 -18.47
C LYS A 402 6.74 4.57 -17.34
N TYR A 403 7.97 4.98 -17.61
CA TYR A 403 8.78 5.63 -16.59
C TYR A 403 9.63 6.78 -17.14
N ILE A 404 9.88 7.73 -16.25
CA ILE A 404 10.89 8.77 -16.40
C ILE A 404 11.76 8.72 -15.16
N GLY A 405 13.07 8.51 -15.35
CA GLY A 405 14.07 8.52 -14.28
C GLY A 405 15.10 9.60 -14.51
N VAL A 406 15.45 10.35 -13.47
CA VAL A 406 16.50 11.39 -13.54
C VAL A 406 17.62 11.04 -12.57
N GLU A 407 18.86 11.07 -13.06
CA GLU A 407 20.06 10.81 -12.27
C GLU A 407 21.22 11.73 -12.68
N LEU A 408 21.85 12.35 -11.68
CA LEU A 408 22.95 13.27 -11.89
C LEU A 408 24.26 12.56 -12.24
N GLY A 409 24.52 11.43 -11.59
CA GLY A 409 25.79 10.73 -11.69
C GLY A 409 25.94 9.91 -12.97
N ASN A 410 27.19 9.63 -13.34
CA ASN A 410 27.50 8.77 -14.51
C ASN A 410 26.91 7.37 -14.40
N HIS A 411 26.51 6.93 -13.21
CA HIS A 411 25.82 5.67 -13.02
C HIS A 411 24.43 5.62 -13.67
N CYS A 412 23.89 6.75 -14.09
CA CYS A 412 22.77 6.77 -15.05
C CYS A 412 23.05 5.91 -16.29
N TYR A 413 24.26 5.99 -16.84
CA TYR A 413 24.66 5.19 -18.00
C TYR A 413 25.23 3.82 -17.64
N THR A 414 25.98 3.72 -16.54
CA THR A 414 26.72 2.51 -16.21
C THR A 414 25.91 1.50 -15.40
N LEU A 415 24.86 1.94 -14.74
CA LEU A 415 24.01 1.11 -13.89
C LEU A 415 22.53 1.15 -14.28
N CYS A 416 21.93 2.35 -14.43
CA CYS A 416 20.49 2.45 -14.69
C CYS A 416 20.13 1.93 -16.09
N ASN A 417 20.90 2.29 -17.12
CA ASN A 417 20.63 1.83 -18.49
C ASN A 417 20.84 0.31 -18.67
N PRO A 418 21.91 -0.33 -18.15
CA PRO A 418 22.07 -1.79 -18.23
C PRO A 418 21.08 -2.60 -17.39
N ARG A 419 20.50 -2.02 -16.34
CA ARG A 419 19.55 -2.68 -15.44
C ARG A 419 18.19 -2.87 -16.08
#